data_cfc9e21da0b1bdd9ee8f242bde26122b
#
_entry.id   cfc9e21da0b1bdd9ee8f242bde26122b
#
_cell.length_a   1.000
_cell.length_b   1.000
_cell.length_c   1.000
_cell.angle_alpha   90.00
_cell.angle_beta   90.00
_cell.angle_gamma   90.00
#
_symmetry.space_group_name_H-M   'P 1'
#
loop_
_entity.id
_entity.type
_entity.pdbx_description
1 polymer ?
#
loop_
_entity_poly.entity_id
_entity_poly.type
_entity_poly.pdbx_seq_one_letter_code
_entity_poly.pdbx_strand_id
1 'polypeptide(L)'
;MNRVIVIGNGFDKAHGLKTGYRDFFDNYWETVISKIFSNYQLWIAKNFGTLSRPSPYDDCFINLKVIKGKSAVIMPKFCEGIDPYNDLCGFIVKLNADNDFAYTLHLTFKNEFFKHISERCSLMNWLDIENEYYAQLKELLAENNAMLRHEKVRKLNLDFDAVKKRLVSYLSEIVPEIELKPFPSIQDVFSSQIQPIEVACGKQRLFIDSIISGIIQLGKGDDGIVKTDVVSEDKKKIRTIYSVVQKKKKTDFMS
;
A
#
# COMPACT_ATOMS: atom_id res chain seq x y z
N MET A 1 28.93 -4.15 9.72
CA MET A 1 28.11 -2.99 9.31
C MET A 1 26.92 -3.54 8.57
N ASN A 2 25.72 -3.08 8.89
CA ASN A 2 24.51 -3.57 8.23
C ASN A 2 24.07 -2.55 7.17
N ARG A 3 23.83 -3.00 5.93
CA ARG A 3 23.18 -2.19 4.90
C ARG A 3 21.68 -2.18 5.18
N VAL A 4 21.11 -0.99 5.29
CA VAL A 4 19.67 -0.82 5.41
C VAL A 4 19.13 -0.47 4.02
N ILE A 5 18.23 -1.30 3.50
CA ILE A 5 17.53 -1.04 2.26
C ILE A 5 16.10 -0.66 2.62
N VAL A 6 15.71 0.55 2.26
CA VAL A 6 14.34 1.03 2.45
C VAL A 6 13.57 0.76 1.18
N ILE A 7 12.52 -0.08 1.29
CA ILE A 7 11.64 -0.43 0.18
C ILE A 7 10.30 0.22 0.45
N GLY A 8 9.82 0.99 -0.51
CA GLY A 8 8.50 1.59 -0.48
C GLY A 8 7.56 0.93 -1.50
N ASN A 9 6.32 1.33 -1.49
CA ASN A 9 5.25 0.85 -2.35
C ASN A 9 5.56 1.04 -3.89
N GLY A 10 6.52 1.93 -4.25
CA GLY A 10 7.04 2.02 -5.61
C GLY A 10 7.73 0.75 -6.10
N PHE A 11 8.31 -0.04 -5.19
CA PHE A 11 8.91 -1.33 -5.52
C PHE A 11 7.83 -2.32 -5.97
N ASP A 12 6.75 -2.43 -5.22
CA ASP A 12 5.63 -3.31 -5.54
C ASP A 12 4.99 -2.92 -6.87
N LYS A 13 4.75 -1.62 -7.08
CA LYS A 13 4.22 -1.09 -8.34
C LYS A 13 5.13 -1.37 -9.54
N ALA A 14 6.46 -1.34 -9.38
CA ALA A 14 7.39 -1.72 -10.43
C ALA A 14 7.26 -3.22 -10.82
N HIS A 15 6.79 -4.06 -9.90
CA HIS A 15 6.48 -5.47 -10.15
C HIS A 15 5.03 -5.67 -10.67
N GLY A 16 4.29 -4.59 -10.93
CA GLY A 16 2.91 -4.64 -11.40
C GLY A 16 1.89 -4.95 -10.32
N LEU A 17 2.28 -4.85 -9.03
CA LEU A 17 1.41 -5.11 -7.91
C LEU A 17 0.48 -3.92 -7.64
N LYS A 18 -0.79 -4.21 -7.45
CA LYS A 18 -1.79 -3.22 -7.06
C LYS A 18 -1.79 -3.01 -5.54
N THR A 19 -0.67 -2.56 -4.97
CA THR A 19 -0.48 -2.39 -3.52
C THR A 19 -0.68 -0.96 -3.05
N GLY A 20 -1.14 -0.06 -3.94
CA GLY A 20 -1.44 1.32 -3.58
C GLY A 20 -2.74 1.44 -2.79
N TYR A 21 -2.86 2.48 -1.96
CA TYR A 21 -4.10 2.76 -1.24
C TYR A 21 -5.28 3.00 -2.19
N ARG A 22 -5.03 3.64 -3.35
CA ARG A 22 -6.06 3.80 -4.39
C ARG A 22 -6.54 2.44 -4.90
N ASP A 23 -5.63 1.52 -5.20
CA ASP A 23 -5.99 0.18 -5.67
C ASP A 23 -6.86 -0.57 -4.64
N PHE A 24 -6.55 -0.41 -3.35
CA PHE A 24 -7.34 -0.96 -2.25
C PHE A 24 -8.76 -0.37 -2.20
N PHE A 25 -8.91 0.96 -2.32
CA PHE A 25 -10.22 1.60 -2.30
C PHE A 25 -11.05 1.24 -3.52
N ASP A 26 -10.47 1.26 -4.71
CA ASP A 26 -11.16 0.88 -5.93
C ASP A 26 -11.65 -0.58 -5.85
N ASN A 27 -10.81 -1.51 -5.40
CA ASN A 27 -11.19 -2.91 -5.17
C ASN A 27 -12.35 -3.06 -4.17
N TYR A 28 -12.30 -2.30 -3.08
CA TYR A 28 -13.39 -2.33 -2.08
C TYR A 28 -14.72 -1.86 -2.71
N TRP A 29 -14.73 -0.71 -3.36
CA TRP A 29 -15.96 -0.13 -3.92
C TRP A 29 -16.47 -0.93 -5.13
N GLU A 30 -15.60 -1.45 -5.99
CA GLU A 30 -15.96 -2.40 -7.06
C GLU A 30 -16.64 -3.64 -6.49
N THR A 31 -16.11 -4.19 -5.40
CA THR A 31 -16.70 -5.34 -4.69
C THR A 31 -18.10 -5.01 -4.15
N VAL A 32 -18.25 -3.85 -3.54
CA VAL A 32 -19.56 -3.36 -3.04
C VAL A 32 -20.55 -3.22 -4.18
N ILE A 33 -20.16 -2.53 -5.26
CA ILE A 33 -20.98 -2.32 -6.46
C ILE A 33 -21.41 -3.66 -7.07
N SER A 34 -20.46 -4.57 -7.24
CA SER A 34 -20.73 -5.91 -7.78
C SER A 34 -21.77 -6.67 -6.94
N LYS A 35 -21.68 -6.60 -5.61
CA LYS A 35 -22.66 -7.26 -4.71
C LYS A 35 -24.03 -6.60 -4.75
N ILE A 36 -24.10 -5.27 -4.82
CA ILE A 36 -25.37 -4.53 -4.90
C ILE A 36 -26.10 -4.84 -6.21
N PHE A 37 -25.36 -4.85 -7.32
CA PHE A 37 -25.92 -4.96 -8.66
C PHE A 37 -25.78 -6.35 -9.31
N SER A 38 -25.26 -7.36 -8.61
CA SER A 38 -25.05 -8.71 -9.15
C SER A 38 -26.32 -9.33 -9.72
N ASN A 39 -27.43 -9.21 -9.02
CA ASN A 39 -28.73 -9.71 -9.47
C ASN A 39 -29.37 -8.82 -10.55
N TYR A 40 -28.98 -7.54 -10.60
CA TYR A 40 -29.50 -6.54 -11.51
C TYR A 40 -28.97 -6.72 -12.93
N GLN A 41 -27.68 -6.94 -13.10
CA GLN A 41 -27.08 -7.13 -14.43
C GLN A 41 -27.46 -8.47 -15.07
N LEU A 42 -27.51 -9.55 -14.28
CA LEU A 42 -27.98 -10.86 -14.74
C LEU A 42 -29.43 -10.80 -15.23
N TRP A 43 -30.22 -9.90 -14.71
CA TRP A 43 -31.63 -9.78 -15.05
C TRP A 43 -31.85 -8.95 -16.34
N ILE A 44 -31.11 -7.85 -16.56
CA ILE A 44 -31.18 -7.10 -17.85
C ILE A 44 -30.85 -8.02 -19.02
N ALA A 45 -29.94 -8.98 -18.84
CA ALA A 45 -29.55 -9.92 -19.89
C ALA A 45 -30.59 -11.01 -20.17
N LYS A 46 -31.51 -11.31 -19.25
CA LYS A 46 -32.42 -12.47 -19.34
C LYS A 46 -33.90 -12.18 -19.58
N ASN A 47 -34.44 -11.02 -19.16
CA ASN A 47 -35.89 -10.79 -19.24
C ASN A 47 -36.27 -9.29 -19.36
N PHE A 48 -36.80 -8.88 -20.47
CA PHE A 48 -37.57 -7.65 -20.57
C PHE A 48 -38.89 -7.83 -19.82
N GLY A 49 -39.02 -7.30 -18.59
CA GLY A 49 -40.32 -7.19 -17.97
C GLY A 49 -40.47 -7.42 -16.47
N THR A 50 -39.45 -7.86 -15.72
CA THR A 50 -39.50 -7.97 -14.27
C THR A 50 -38.59 -6.95 -13.57
N LEU A 51 -39.09 -6.32 -12.51
CA LEU A 51 -38.35 -5.32 -11.71
C LEU A 51 -37.16 -5.98 -11.00
N SER A 52 -35.93 -5.73 -11.46
CA SER A 52 -34.76 -6.16 -10.70
C SER A 52 -34.57 -5.25 -9.49
N ARG A 53 -34.29 -5.85 -8.37
CA ARG A 53 -34.07 -5.16 -7.10
C ARG A 53 -32.58 -5.14 -6.80
N PRO A 54 -31.97 -3.97 -6.53
CA PRO A 54 -30.63 -3.93 -5.95
C PRO A 54 -30.61 -4.69 -4.63
N SER A 55 -29.50 -5.33 -4.32
CA SER A 55 -29.33 -6.02 -3.04
C SER A 55 -28.88 -5.03 -1.97
N PRO A 56 -29.42 -5.08 -0.75
CA PRO A 56 -28.86 -4.34 0.36
C PRO A 56 -27.46 -4.86 0.66
N TYR A 57 -26.61 -3.98 1.18
CA TYR A 57 -25.23 -4.33 1.56
C TYR A 57 -24.93 -3.84 2.97
N ASP A 58 -24.28 -4.68 3.76
CA ASP A 58 -23.91 -4.37 5.13
C ASP A 58 -22.56 -5.01 5.50
N ASP A 59 -21.62 -4.19 5.98
CA ASP A 59 -20.34 -4.63 6.53
C ASP A 59 -19.89 -3.75 7.70
N CYS A 60 -18.61 -3.80 8.06
CA CYS A 60 -18.08 -2.97 9.15
C CYS A 60 -17.90 -1.50 8.77
N PHE A 61 -17.88 -1.13 7.48
CA PHE A 61 -17.65 0.23 7.01
C PHE A 61 -18.91 0.96 6.63
N ILE A 62 -19.84 0.27 5.95
CA ILE A 62 -21.05 0.87 5.39
C ILE A 62 -22.28 0.01 5.62
N ASN A 63 -23.41 0.69 5.58
CA ASN A 63 -24.73 0.06 5.43
C ASN A 63 -25.46 0.72 4.26
N LEU A 64 -25.84 -0.07 3.26
CA LEU A 64 -26.63 0.38 2.12
C LEU A 64 -28.01 -0.25 2.19
N LYS A 65 -29.03 0.57 2.42
CA LYS A 65 -30.42 0.17 2.45
C LYS A 65 -31.07 0.40 1.10
N VAL A 66 -31.89 -0.55 0.69
CA VAL A 66 -32.74 -0.46 -0.49
C VAL A 66 -34.19 -0.25 -0.04
N ILE A 67 -34.74 0.90 -0.38
CA ILE A 67 -36.12 1.26 -0.02
C ILE A 67 -36.97 1.22 -1.28
N LYS A 68 -38.14 0.61 -1.21
CA LYS A 68 -39.08 0.58 -2.34
C LYS A 68 -39.63 1.98 -2.58
N GLY A 69 -39.51 2.46 -3.82
CA GLY A 69 -40.08 3.73 -4.26
C GLY A 69 -41.61 3.66 -4.45
N LYS A 70 -42.20 4.78 -4.78
CA LYS A 70 -43.65 4.89 -5.00
C LYS A 70 -44.08 4.46 -6.41
N SER A 71 -43.16 4.52 -7.37
CA SER A 71 -43.41 4.20 -8.77
C SER A 71 -42.96 2.78 -9.13
N ALA A 72 -43.50 2.25 -10.22
CA ALA A 72 -43.13 0.95 -10.78
C ALA A 72 -42.12 1.07 -11.93
N VAL A 73 -41.51 2.23 -12.12
CA VAL A 73 -40.57 2.47 -13.23
C VAL A 73 -39.26 1.75 -12.99
N ILE A 74 -38.68 1.26 -14.07
CA ILE A 74 -37.41 0.51 -14.09
C ILE A 74 -36.26 1.42 -13.62
N MET A 75 -35.39 0.90 -12.76
CA MET A 75 -34.16 1.60 -12.35
C MET A 75 -33.23 1.86 -13.55
N PRO A 76 -32.56 3.04 -13.59
CA PRO A 76 -31.58 3.31 -14.61
C PRO A 76 -30.40 2.33 -14.51
N LYS A 77 -29.74 2.06 -15.64
CA LYS A 77 -28.55 1.24 -15.66
C LYS A 77 -27.44 1.94 -14.87
N PHE A 78 -26.80 1.21 -13.95
CA PHE A 78 -25.55 1.66 -13.36
C PHE A 78 -24.45 1.59 -14.42
N CYS A 79 -23.71 2.69 -14.61
CA CYS A 79 -22.56 2.75 -15.51
C CYS A 79 -21.31 2.90 -14.65
N GLU A 80 -20.42 1.93 -14.73
CA GLU A 80 -19.10 1.99 -14.09
C GLU A 80 -18.22 2.99 -14.86
N GLY A 81 -17.61 3.91 -14.15
CA GLY A 81 -16.63 4.87 -14.63
C GLY A 81 -15.23 4.55 -14.11
N ILE A 82 -14.43 5.59 -13.91
CA ILE A 82 -13.03 5.48 -13.48
C ILE A 82 -12.89 5.50 -11.94
N ASP A 83 -13.91 6.02 -11.25
CA ASP A 83 -13.92 6.18 -9.79
C ASP A 83 -15.15 5.47 -9.18
N PRO A 84 -14.99 4.22 -8.74
CA PRO A 84 -16.13 3.42 -8.26
C PRO A 84 -16.90 4.06 -7.12
N TYR A 85 -16.24 4.77 -6.20
CA TYR A 85 -16.90 5.47 -5.10
C TYR A 85 -17.77 6.62 -5.60
N ASN A 86 -17.22 7.51 -6.42
CA ASN A 86 -17.96 8.64 -6.98
C ASN A 86 -19.09 8.18 -7.90
N ASP A 87 -18.86 7.13 -8.68
CA ASP A 87 -19.86 6.55 -9.56
C ASP A 87 -21.07 6.05 -8.77
N LEU A 88 -20.82 5.34 -7.67
CA LEU A 88 -21.88 4.86 -6.77
C LEU A 88 -22.60 6.03 -6.09
N CYS A 89 -21.88 6.99 -5.54
CA CYS A 89 -22.47 8.17 -4.90
C CYS A 89 -23.31 9.00 -5.87
N GLY A 90 -22.79 9.26 -7.08
CA GLY A 90 -23.50 9.97 -8.14
C GLY A 90 -24.76 9.25 -8.59
N PHE A 91 -24.67 7.93 -8.71
CA PHE A 91 -25.84 7.10 -9.02
C PHE A 91 -26.92 7.17 -7.93
N ILE A 92 -26.53 7.08 -6.66
CA ILE A 92 -27.45 7.18 -5.51
C ILE A 92 -28.13 8.56 -5.49
N VAL A 93 -27.37 9.64 -5.70
CA VAL A 93 -27.92 11.02 -5.75
C VAL A 93 -28.94 11.14 -6.88
N LYS A 94 -28.59 10.69 -8.09
CA LYS A 94 -29.48 10.72 -9.26
C LYS A 94 -30.75 9.90 -9.02
N LEU A 95 -30.59 8.71 -8.45
CA LEU A 95 -31.70 7.83 -8.15
C LEU A 95 -32.67 8.41 -7.12
N ASN A 96 -32.14 9.06 -6.09
CA ASN A 96 -32.94 9.63 -5.01
C ASN A 96 -33.57 10.98 -5.38
N ALA A 97 -33.05 11.67 -6.40
CA ALA A 97 -33.60 12.94 -6.89
C ALA A 97 -34.88 12.74 -7.72
N ASP A 98 -35.05 11.55 -8.31
CA ASP A 98 -36.17 11.23 -9.20
C ASP A 98 -37.15 10.30 -8.47
N ASN A 99 -38.38 10.79 -8.26
CA ASN A 99 -39.44 10.04 -7.59
C ASN A 99 -40.08 8.94 -8.46
N ASP A 100 -39.71 8.86 -9.73
CA ASP A 100 -40.28 7.91 -10.69
C ASP A 100 -39.59 6.53 -10.63
N PHE A 101 -38.49 6.39 -9.91
CA PHE A 101 -37.81 5.11 -9.80
C PHE A 101 -38.44 4.16 -8.77
N ALA A 102 -38.32 2.87 -9.08
CA ALA A 102 -38.91 1.80 -8.27
C ALA A 102 -38.25 1.63 -6.88
N TYR A 103 -37.01 2.07 -6.73
CA TYR A 103 -36.22 1.95 -5.51
C TYR A 103 -35.40 3.20 -5.29
N THR A 104 -35.13 3.50 -4.00
CA THR A 104 -34.12 4.47 -3.57
C THR A 104 -33.03 3.73 -2.78
N LEU A 105 -31.81 4.25 -2.84
CA LEU A 105 -30.64 3.70 -2.15
C LEU A 105 -30.16 4.70 -1.09
N HIS A 106 -29.97 4.19 0.13
CA HIS A 106 -29.47 5.00 1.24
C HIS A 106 -28.17 4.41 1.77
N LEU A 107 -27.04 5.06 1.44
CA LEU A 107 -25.72 4.73 1.91
C LEU A 107 -25.47 5.45 3.25
N THR A 108 -25.10 4.67 4.26
CA THR A 108 -24.70 5.18 5.58
C THR A 108 -23.34 4.62 5.95
N PHE A 109 -22.42 5.48 6.35
CA PHE A 109 -21.14 5.04 6.88
C PHE A 109 -21.24 4.69 8.35
N LYS A 110 -20.71 3.54 8.73
CA LYS A 110 -20.54 3.07 10.11
C LYS A 110 -19.18 3.46 10.66
N ASN A 111 -18.18 3.57 9.77
CA ASN A 111 -16.81 3.93 10.05
C ASN A 111 -16.54 5.33 9.48
N GLU A 112 -16.42 6.32 10.37
CA GLU A 112 -16.25 7.72 9.96
C GLU A 112 -14.86 7.99 9.38
N PHE A 113 -13.84 7.28 9.86
CA PHE A 113 -12.50 7.37 9.27
C PHE A 113 -12.49 6.83 7.85
N PHE A 114 -13.14 5.68 7.60
CA PHE A 114 -13.26 5.12 6.26
C PHE A 114 -14.02 6.06 5.30
N LYS A 115 -15.09 6.70 5.78
CA LYS A 115 -15.79 7.75 5.02
C LYS A 115 -14.83 8.85 4.57
N HIS A 116 -14.11 9.44 5.54
CA HIS A 116 -13.18 10.54 5.29
C HIS A 116 -12.11 10.17 4.26
N ILE A 117 -11.45 9.01 4.42
CA ILE A 117 -10.42 8.58 3.48
C ILE A 117 -10.98 8.22 2.09
N SER A 118 -12.22 7.69 1.99
CA SER A 118 -12.88 7.44 0.71
C SER A 118 -13.14 8.72 -0.06
N GLU A 119 -13.66 9.74 0.60
CA GLU A 119 -13.90 11.07 0.01
C GLU A 119 -12.58 11.72 -0.45
N ARG A 120 -11.53 11.65 0.39
CA ARG A 120 -10.22 12.23 0.06
C ARG A 120 -9.50 11.48 -1.06
N CYS A 121 -9.53 10.18 -1.05
CA CYS A 121 -8.92 9.34 -2.10
C CYS A 121 -9.52 9.65 -3.47
N SER A 122 -10.82 9.83 -3.54
CA SER A 122 -11.53 10.21 -4.74
C SER A 122 -11.14 11.60 -5.29
N LEU A 123 -10.84 12.55 -4.40
CA LEU A 123 -10.48 13.91 -4.80
C LEU A 123 -9.01 14.06 -5.23
N MET A 124 -8.09 13.33 -4.60
CA MET A 124 -6.66 13.62 -4.68
C MET A 124 -5.84 12.63 -5.50
N ASN A 125 -6.42 11.52 -5.99
CA ASN A 125 -5.73 10.42 -6.70
C ASN A 125 -4.55 9.79 -5.94
N TRP A 126 -4.14 10.33 -4.80
CA TRP A 126 -3.13 9.84 -3.90
C TRP A 126 -3.54 10.12 -2.47
N LEU A 127 -3.42 9.13 -1.61
CA LEU A 127 -3.76 9.23 -0.21
C LEU A 127 -2.69 8.53 0.61
N ASP A 128 -2.34 9.17 1.73
CA ASP A 128 -1.54 8.58 2.80
C ASP A 128 -2.44 8.40 4.01
N ILE A 129 -2.88 7.15 4.21
CA ILE A 129 -3.85 6.81 5.27
C ILE A 129 -3.29 7.14 6.66
N GLU A 130 -1.99 6.95 6.87
CA GLU A 130 -1.33 7.27 8.13
C GLU A 130 -1.34 8.77 8.40
N ASN A 131 -1.05 9.59 7.41
CA ASN A 131 -1.09 11.05 7.55
C ASN A 131 -2.51 11.55 7.81
N GLU A 132 -3.53 10.99 7.16
CA GLU A 132 -4.93 11.34 7.43
C GLU A 132 -5.35 10.94 8.85
N TYR A 133 -4.91 9.78 9.34
CA TYR A 133 -5.12 9.39 10.73
C TYR A 133 -4.47 10.37 11.70
N TYR A 134 -3.21 10.75 11.49
CA TYR A 134 -2.51 11.72 12.34
C TYR A 134 -3.13 13.10 12.27
N ALA A 135 -3.63 13.54 11.12
CA ALA A 135 -4.34 14.81 11.00
C ALA A 135 -5.59 14.83 11.86
N GLN A 136 -6.45 13.81 11.76
CA GLN A 136 -7.65 13.70 12.60
C GLN A 136 -7.31 13.55 14.08
N LEU A 137 -6.28 12.78 14.42
CA LEU A 137 -5.83 12.64 15.81
C LEU A 137 -5.42 14.00 16.41
N LYS A 138 -4.68 14.82 15.66
CA LYS A 138 -4.29 16.19 16.11
C LYS A 138 -5.51 17.08 16.34
N GLU A 139 -6.50 17.02 15.46
CA GLU A 139 -7.75 17.79 15.63
C GLU A 139 -8.51 17.34 16.89
N LEU A 140 -8.62 16.03 17.11
CA LEU A 140 -9.28 15.50 18.30
C LEU A 140 -8.54 15.81 19.61
N LEU A 141 -7.20 15.90 19.57
CA LEU A 141 -6.41 16.29 20.73
C LEU A 141 -6.59 17.75 21.14
N ALA A 142 -7.06 18.61 20.22
CA ALA A 142 -7.42 20.01 20.52
C ALA A 142 -8.77 20.16 21.24
N GLU A 143 -9.57 19.10 21.36
CA GLU A 143 -10.85 19.10 22.10
C GLU A 143 -10.60 19.38 23.60
N ASN A 144 -11.25 20.39 24.13
CA ASN A 144 -11.07 20.82 25.52
C ASN A 144 -11.69 19.87 26.55
N ASN A 145 -12.80 19.20 26.18
CA ASN A 145 -13.46 18.22 27.05
C ASN A 145 -12.67 16.90 27.05
N ALA A 146 -12.00 16.61 28.15
CA ALA A 146 -11.16 15.41 28.27
C ALA A 146 -11.91 14.10 28.07
N MET A 147 -13.15 14.00 28.56
CA MET A 147 -13.97 12.79 28.43
C MET A 147 -14.39 12.57 26.98
N LEU A 148 -14.89 13.61 26.33
CA LEU A 148 -15.28 13.59 24.93
C LEU A 148 -14.08 13.32 24.00
N ARG A 149 -12.94 13.94 24.29
CA ARG A 149 -11.68 13.69 23.59
C ARG A 149 -11.29 12.20 23.65
N HIS A 150 -11.31 11.62 24.84
CA HIS A 150 -10.97 10.19 25.02
C HIS A 150 -11.89 9.28 24.21
N GLU A 151 -13.20 9.52 24.24
CA GLU A 151 -14.18 8.76 23.48
C GLU A 151 -13.96 8.87 21.96
N LYS A 152 -13.78 10.09 21.44
CA LYS A 152 -13.51 10.36 20.02
C LYS A 152 -12.21 9.69 19.55
N VAL A 153 -11.12 9.81 20.33
CA VAL A 153 -9.84 9.16 20.01
C VAL A 153 -9.97 7.65 20.02
N ARG A 154 -10.68 7.09 20.99
CA ARG A 154 -10.96 5.65 21.02
C ARG A 154 -11.74 5.19 19.78
N LYS A 155 -12.75 5.94 19.36
CA LYS A 155 -13.52 5.64 18.15
C LYS A 155 -12.63 5.70 16.91
N LEU A 156 -11.83 6.76 16.75
CA LEU A 156 -10.89 6.88 15.63
C LEU A 156 -9.92 5.70 15.56
N ASN A 157 -9.39 5.25 16.69
CA ASN A 157 -8.50 4.08 16.75
C ASN A 157 -9.20 2.80 16.29
N LEU A 158 -10.44 2.57 16.73
CA LEU A 158 -11.23 1.41 16.30
C LEU A 158 -11.53 1.46 14.80
N ASP A 159 -11.91 2.63 14.31
CA ASP A 159 -12.20 2.85 12.89
C ASP A 159 -10.94 2.60 12.03
N PHE A 160 -9.78 3.11 12.46
CA PHE A 160 -8.48 2.91 11.79
C PHE A 160 -8.04 1.44 11.83
N ASP A 161 -8.22 0.74 12.97
CA ASP A 161 -7.91 -0.69 13.07
C ASP A 161 -8.75 -1.55 12.13
N ALA A 162 -10.01 -1.20 11.91
CA ALA A 162 -10.85 -1.87 10.93
C ALA A 162 -10.31 -1.70 9.51
N VAL A 163 -9.88 -0.47 9.15
CA VAL A 163 -9.27 -0.17 7.85
C VAL A 163 -7.96 -0.96 7.66
N LYS A 164 -7.08 -0.97 8.66
CA LYS A 164 -5.83 -1.77 8.61
C LYS A 164 -6.11 -3.25 8.38
N LYS A 165 -7.06 -3.84 9.10
CA LYS A 165 -7.44 -5.25 8.93
C LYS A 165 -7.92 -5.55 7.52
N ARG A 166 -8.76 -4.68 6.95
CA ARG A 166 -9.26 -4.87 5.58
C ARG A 166 -8.15 -4.71 4.54
N LEU A 167 -7.24 -3.74 4.74
CA LEU A 167 -6.06 -3.56 3.88
C LEU A 167 -5.16 -4.81 3.90
N VAL A 168 -4.89 -5.37 5.09
CA VAL A 168 -4.11 -6.62 5.22
C VAL A 168 -4.80 -7.77 4.48
N SER A 169 -6.13 -7.90 4.60
CA SER A 169 -6.87 -8.93 3.85
C SER A 169 -6.72 -8.74 2.35
N TYR A 170 -6.90 -7.51 1.85
CA TYR A 170 -6.73 -7.18 0.44
C TYR A 170 -5.32 -7.54 -0.07
N LEU A 171 -4.28 -7.11 0.66
CA LEU A 171 -2.90 -7.45 0.28
C LEU A 171 -2.65 -8.95 0.29
N SER A 172 -3.24 -9.69 1.23
CA SER A 172 -3.13 -11.15 1.29
C SER A 172 -3.87 -11.85 0.13
N GLU A 173 -4.92 -11.23 -0.41
CA GLU A 173 -5.66 -11.75 -1.56
C GLU A 173 -4.85 -11.59 -2.87
N ILE A 174 -4.11 -10.47 -3.03
CA ILE A 174 -3.36 -10.17 -4.27
C ILE A 174 -1.96 -10.80 -4.32
N VAL A 175 -1.32 -11.08 -3.19
CA VAL A 175 0.06 -11.62 -3.13
C VAL A 175 0.20 -13.05 -3.68
N PRO A 176 -0.74 -14.01 -3.46
CA PRO A 176 -0.56 -15.39 -3.91
C PRO A 176 -0.56 -15.60 -5.44
N GLU A 177 -1.11 -14.67 -6.21
CA GLU A 177 -1.29 -14.82 -7.67
C GLU A 177 -0.12 -14.29 -8.49
N ILE A 178 0.98 -13.86 -7.84
CA ILE A 178 2.02 -13.10 -8.52
C ILE A 178 3.27 -13.95 -8.74
N GLU A 179 3.55 -14.29 -9.98
CA GLU A 179 4.90 -14.58 -10.43
C GLU A 179 5.73 -13.29 -10.40
N LEU A 180 6.52 -13.13 -9.35
CA LEU A 180 7.46 -12.01 -9.25
C LEU A 180 8.46 -12.08 -10.42
N LYS A 181 8.32 -11.18 -11.37
CA LYS A 181 9.32 -11.04 -12.44
C LYS A 181 10.60 -10.44 -11.85
N PRO A 182 11.74 -11.13 -11.97
CA PRO A 182 12.99 -10.58 -11.47
C PRO A 182 13.35 -9.33 -12.27
N PHE A 183 13.65 -8.24 -11.56
CA PHE A 183 14.23 -7.03 -12.15
C PHE A 183 15.76 -7.07 -11.95
N PRO A 184 16.56 -7.29 -13.01
CA PRO A 184 18.02 -7.41 -12.89
C PRO A 184 18.64 -6.22 -12.15
N SER A 185 18.21 -5.00 -12.46
CA SER A 185 18.71 -3.78 -11.80
C SER A 185 18.43 -3.75 -10.29
N ILE A 186 17.33 -4.35 -9.83
CA ILE A 186 16.99 -4.46 -8.41
C ILE A 186 17.81 -5.58 -7.78
N GLN A 187 17.92 -6.74 -8.43
CA GLN A 187 18.78 -7.83 -7.98
C GLN A 187 20.22 -7.38 -7.82
N ASP A 188 20.75 -6.58 -8.76
CA ASP A 188 22.09 -6.03 -8.69
C ASP A 188 22.30 -5.15 -7.46
N VAL A 189 21.30 -4.35 -7.07
CA VAL A 189 21.35 -3.55 -5.83
C VAL A 189 21.41 -4.44 -4.59
N PHE A 190 20.62 -5.52 -4.55
CA PHE A 190 20.61 -6.44 -3.41
C PHE A 190 21.88 -7.31 -3.34
N SER A 191 22.38 -7.75 -4.47
CA SER A 191 23.55 -8.63 -4.57
C SER A 191 24.88 -7.86 -4.58
N SER A 192 24.85 -6.54 -4.85
CA SER A 192 26.07 -5.73 -4.89
C SER A 192 26.78 -5.71 -3.55
N GLN A 193 28.09 -5.97 -3.58
CA GLN A 193 28.92 -5.87 -2.39
C GLN A 193 29.02 -4.40 -1.94
N ILE A 194 29.02 -4.18 -0.63
CA ILE A 194 29.25 -2.85 -0.06
C ILE A 194 30.68 -2.42 -0.41
N GLN A 195 30.80 -1.30 -1.11
CA GLN A 195 32.12 -0.75 -1.45
C GLN A 195 32.67 0.06 -0.26
N PRO A 196 34.01 0.04 -0.04
CA PRO A 196 34.61 0.80 1.06
C PRO A 196 34.28 2.30 1.03
N ILE A 197 34.05 2.86 -0.16
CA ILE A 197 33.67 4.27 -0.35
C ILE A 197 32.27 4.61 0.17
N GLU A 198 31.38 3.62 0.25
CA GLU A 198 30.02 3.77 0.78
C GLU A 198 30.00 3.82 2.32
N VAL A 199 31.14 3.51 2.94
CA VAL A 199 31.29 3.53 4.40
C VAL A 199 31.80 4.90 4.85
N ALA A 200 31.20 5.45 5.92
CA ALA A 200 31.65 6.72 6.49
C ALA A 200 33.16 6.73 6.73
N CYS A 201 33.82 7.83 6.35
CA CYS A 201 35.28 7.96 6.33
C CYS A 201 35.98 7.44 7.59
N GLY A 202 35.45 7.71 8.78
CA GLY A 202 36.04 7.25 10.05
C GLY A 202 35.94 5.74 10.31
N LYS A 203 35.10 5.02 9.54
CA LYS A 203 34.84 3.58 9.75
C LYS A 203 35.35 2.71 8.59
N GLN A 204 35.87 3.30 7.53
CA GLN A 204 36.34 2.57 6.33
C GLN A 204 37.44 1.56 6.67
N ARG A 205 38.35 1.92 7.56
CA ARG A 205 39.45 1.04 7.98
C ARG A 205 38.92 -0.19 8.71
N LEU A 206 38.01 0.00 9.68
CA LEU A 206 37.36 -1.11 10.40
C LEU A 206 36.58 -2.03 9.48
N PHE A 207 35.93 -1.46 8.46
CA PHE A 207 35.19 -2.23 7.47
C PHE A 207 36.14 -3.10 6.61
N ILE A 208 37.26 -2.53 6.14
CA ILE A 208 38.28 -3.27 5.36
C ILE A 208 38.90 -4.36 6.22
N ASP A 209 39.26 -4.07 7.47
CA ASP A 209 39.81 -5.06 8.42
C ASP A 209 38.85 -6.21 8.68
N SER A 210 37.53 -5.90 8.76
CA SER A 210 36.46 -6.90 8.89
C SER A 210 36.37 -7.84 7.67
N ILE A 211 36.45 -7.29 6.45
CA ILE A 211 36.46 -8.07 5.21
C ILE A 211 37.69 -8.98 5.17
N ILE A 212 38.86 -8.43 5.47
CA ILE A 212 40.13 -9.19 5.48
C ILE A 212 40.06 -10.34 6.49
N SER A 213 39.51 -10.08 7.69
CA SER A 213 39.34 -11.11 8.71
C SER A 213 38.36 -12.21 8.29
N GLY A 214 37.25 -11.82 7.61
CA GLY A 214 36.29 -12.78 7.05
C GLY A 214 36.91 -13.66 5.95
N ILE A 215 37.72 -13.07 5.05
CA ILE A 215 38.43 -13.82 3.99
C ILE A 215 39.43 -14.82 4.60
N ILE A 216 40.13 -14.41 5.65
CA ILE A 216 41.08 -15.28 6.36
C ILE A 216 40.34 -16.46 7.04
N GLN A 217 39.16 -16.23 7.60
CA GLN A 217 38.34 -17.29 8.18
C GLN A 217 37.80 -18.27 7.15
N LEU A 218 37.31 -17.79 6.00
CA LEU A 218 36.82 -18.61 4.89
C LEU A 218 37.94 -19.41 4.21
N GLY A 219 39.18 -18.89 4.24
CA GLY A 219 40.35 -19.58 3.71
C GLY A 219 40.89 -20.70 4.61
N LYS A 220 40.39 -20.84 5.83
CA LYS A 220 40.72 -21.97 6.70
C LYS A 220 39.85 -23.18 6.30
N GLY A 221 40.48 -24.22 5.72
CA GLY A 221 39.81 -25.49 5.54
C GLY A 221 39.48 -26.16 6.88
N ASP A 222 38.72 -27.27 6.85
CA ASP A 222 38.38 -28.06 8.05
C ASP A 222 39.60 -28.57 8.83
N ASP A 223 40.76 -28.56 8.20
CA ASP A 223 42.10 -28.90 8.77
C ASP A 223 42.79 -27.70 9.45
N GLY A 224 42.19 -26.52 9.46
CA GLY A 224 42.72 -25.30 10.03
C GLY A 224 43.87 -24.66 9.24
N ILE A 225 44.22 -25.18 8.05
CA ILE A 225 45.29 -24.68 7.18
C ILE A 225 44.73 -23.61 6.26
N VAL A 226 45.33 -22.42 6.29
CA VAL A 226 44.94 -21.30 5.41
C VAL A 226 45.45 -21.60 3.99
N LYS A 227 44.56 -21.72 3.02
CA LYS A 227 44.95 -21.79 1.58
C LYS A 227 45.48 -20.42 1.16
N THR A 228 46.82 -20.33 1.08
CA THR A 228 47.57 -19.07 0.85
C THR A 228 47.25 -18.39 -0.48
N ASP A 229 46.82 -19.13 -1.49
CA ASP A 229 46.63 -18.59 -2.85
C ASP A 229 45.37 -17.72 -2.98
N VAL A 230 44.27 -18.12 -2.37
CA VAL A 230 43.01 -17.35 -2.34
C VAL A 230 43.16 -16.07 -1.53
N VAL A 231 43.87 -16.16 -0.39
CA VAL A 231 44.13 -15.01 0.51
C VAL A 231 45.05 -13.97 -0.14
N SER A 232 45.97 -14.38 -1.01
CA SER A 232 46.93 -13.45 -1.63
C SER A 232 46.30 -12.59 -2.72
N GLU A 233 45.39 -13.12 -3.50
CA GLU A 233 44.74 -12.41 -4.62
C GLU A 233 43.72 -11.39 -4.11
N ASP A 234 42.91 -11.77 -3.13
CA ASP A 234 41.94 -10.87 -2.52
C ASP A 234 42.59 -9.78 -1.66
N LYS A 235 43.69 -10.09 -0.96
CA LYS A 235 44.51 -9.07 -0.28
C LYS A 235 45.12 -8.06 -1.28
N LYS A 236 45.51 -8.49 -2.47
CA LYS A 236 46.00 -7.60 -3.53
C LYS A 236 44.89 -6.67 -4.01
N LYS A 237 43.69 -7.18 -4.30
CA LYS A 237 42.51 -6.40 -4.69
C LYS A 237 42.14 -5.36 -3.63
N ILE A 238 42.10 -5.77 -2.35
CA ILE A 238 41.75 -4.89 -1.23
C ILE A 238 42.80 -3.81 -1.03
N ARG A 239 44.11 -4.11 -1.13
CA ARG A 239 45.19 -3.12 -1.05
C ARG A 239 45.13 -2.12 -2.20
N THR A 240 44.79 -2.56 -3.41
CA THR A 240 44.61 -1.69 -4.57
C THR A 240 43.43 -0.71 -4.34
N ILE A 241 42.29 -1.19 -3.85
CA ILE A 241 41.14 -0.34 -3.52
C ILE A 241 41.52 0.67 -2.42
N TYR A 242 42.22 0.24 -1.38
CA TYR A 242 42.68 1.13 -0.30
C TYR A 242 43.62 2.23 -0.80
N SER A 243 44.55 1.90 -1.69
CA SER A 243 45.47 2.88 -2.29
C SER A 243 44.76 3.90 -3.16
N VAL A 244 43.72 3.51 -3.88
CA VAL A 244 42.88 4.41 -4.70
C VAL A 244 42.10 5.38 -3.83
N VAL A 245 41.50 4.89 -2.74
CA VAL A 245 40.75 5.71 -1.78
C VAL A 245 41.64 6.74 -1.08
N GLN A 246 42.90 6.35 -0.73
CA GLN A 246 43.85 7.27 -0.11
C GLN A 246 44.40 8.32 -1.11
N LYS A 247 44.58 7.97 -2.37
CA LYS A 247 44.98 8.93 -3.41
C LYS A 247 43.92 9.99 -3.67
N LYS A 248 42.66 9.61 -3.71
CA LYS A 248 41.54 10.53 -3.92
C LYS A 248 41.42 11.55 -2.77
N LYS A 249 41.65 11.12 -1.52
CA LYS A 249 41.69 12.02 -0.36
C LYS A 249 42.81 13.07 -0.42
N LYS A 250 43.94 12.74 -1.00
CA LYS A 250 45.03 13.71 -1.15
C LYS A 250 44.75 14.79 -2.21
N THR A 251 44.01 14.46 -3.26
CA THR A 251 43.59 15.41 -4.30
C THR A 251 42.49 16.35 -3.82
N ASP A 252 41.52 15.86 -3.02
CA ASP A 252 40.42 16.68 -2.51
C ASP A 252 40.84 17.64 -1.36
N PHE A 253 42.06 17.48 -0.80
CA PHE A 253 42.63 18.38 0.22
C PHE A 253 43.57 19.45 -0.38
N MET A 254 43.84 19.37 -1.68
CA MET A 254 44.72 20.31 -2.41
C MET A 254 43.97 21.18 -3.44
N SER A 255 42.65 21.05 -3.50
CA SER A 255 41.72 21.90 -4.26
C SER A 255 40.84 22.69 -3.28
#